data_7110a590c41531aa1e33731332e1552a
#
_entry.id   7110a590c41531aa1e33731332e1552a
#
_cell.length_a   1.000
_cell.length_b   1.000
_cell.length_c   1.000
_cell.angle_alpha   90.00
_cell.angle_beta   90.00
_cell.angle_gamma   90.00
#
_symmetry.space_group_name_H-M   'P 1'
#
loop_
_entity.id
_entity.type
_entity.pdbx_description
1 polymer ?
#
loop_
_entity_poly.entity_id
_entity_poly.type
_entity_poly.pdbx_seq_one_letter_code
_entity_poly.pdbx_strand_id
1 'polypeptide(L)'
;MAAVPAGLVTLAGCGDGDSKSSKASASPSPSASSPPPPKIVDGPLPAITAGTKFGEKPTVVKGTGDPSKDLAVRTVIAGNGRTVAENDFIKADYLGQIWSSGKVFDNSYDRSPLVLQLAQGSIIDGWRYALTGKKIGSRVEIAVPPTWGYGPSGNEQAGIKGTDTLVFVIDLLDSYNTKSSAKGEEVPQTDPALPKVATNTDGNLPKVTLPKSDPPKKLVSNYILEGDGDEVTKKQAVLCQFQGLEWQGGRTFQKTYGSGRLSQFSVEQMEQVVKGLAQGITGKKVGSRVLIVVPPDLGYGDNPPSGSGIKKGATLVFTVDILAAM
;
A
#
# COMPACT_ATOMS: atom_id res chain seq x y z
N MET A 1 14.10 -10.19 7.13
CA MET A 1 13.41 -8.88 7.11
C MET A 1 14.07 -8.04 6.02
N ALA A 2 13.48 -7.99 4.85
CA ALA A 2 13.92 -7.04 3.83
C ALA A 2 13.31 -5.69 4.19
N ALA A 3 14.13 -4.75 4.63
CA ALA A 3 13.72 -3.38 4.90
C ALA A 3 13.37 -2.71 3.57
N VAL A 4 12.10 -2.48 3.34
CA VAL A 4 11.63 -1.56 2.31
C VAL A 4 11.97 -0.15 2.82
N PRO A 5 12.71 0.70 2.10
CA PRO A 5 12.92 2.07 2.52
C PRO A 5 11.57 2.79 2.51
N ALA A 6 11.12 3.21 3.70
CA ALA A 6 9.96 4.07 3.84
C ALA A 6 10.23 5.38 3.10
N GLY A 7 9.54 5.57 1.98
CA GLY A 7 9.56 6.82 1.25
C GLY A 7 9.04 7.95 2.13
N LEU A 8 9.94 8.85 2.52
CA LEU A 8 9.61 10.07 3.24
C LEU A 8 8.67 10.89 2.35
N VAL A 9 7.43 11.07 2.77
CA VAL A 9 6.51 12.01 2.13
C VAL A 9 7.01 13.41 2.47
N THR A 10 7.87 13.96 1.63
CA THR A 10 8.23 15.37 1.69
C THR A 10 7.05 16.20 1.21
N LEU A 11 6.51 17.02 2.08
CA LEU A 11 5.60 18.12 1.74
C LEU A 11 6.39 19.17 0.97
N ALA A 12 6.59 18.95 -0.34
CA ALA A 12 7.19 19.95 -1.21
C ALA A 12 6.10 20.88 -1.74
N GLY A 13 6.10 22.11 -1.24
CA GLY A 13 5.34 23.20 -1.83
C GLY A 13 5.95 23.62 -3.16
N CYS A 14 5.15 23.71 -4.22
CA CYS A 14 5.51 24.39 -5.46
C CYS A 14 5.55 25.89 -5.20
N GLY A 15 6.75 26.49 -5.27
CA GLY A 15 6.96 27.93 -5.36
C GLY A 15 7.57 28.24 -6.72
N ASP A 16 6.84 28.94 -7.58
CA ASP A 16 7.37 29.58 -8.77
C ASP A 16 8.30 30.72 -8.37
N GLY A 17 9.52 30.71 -8.84
CA GLY A 17 10.49 31.77 -8.69
C GLY A 17 11.37 31.83 -9.93
N ASP A 18 11.07 32.77 -10.83
CA ASP A 18 11.92 33.16 -11.96
C ASP A 18 13.36 33.47 -11.53
N SER A 19 14.32 32.84 -12.18
CA SER A 19 15.68 33.39 -12.31
C SER A 19 16.40 32.85 -13.52
N LYS A 20 16.92 33.79 -14.31
CA LYS A 20 17.55 33.69 -15.61
C LYS A 20 18.84 32.86 -15.62
N SER A 21 18.91 32.04 -16.66
CA SER A 21 20.05 31.80 -17.58
C SER A 21 21.45 31.59 -17.00
N SER A 22 21.94 30.37 -17.13
CA SER A 22 23.26 30.12 -17.77
C SER A 22 23.26 28.75 -18.46
N LYS A 23 23.49 28.75 -19.77
CA LYS A 23 23.64 27.55 -20.60
C LYS A 23 24.90 26.78 -20.20
N ALA A 24 24.72 25.61 -19.62
CA ALA A 24 25.70 24.54 -19.69
C ALA A 24 25.02 23.38 -20.44
N SER A 25 25.55 23.11 -21.63
CA SER A 25 25.14 22.01 -22.50
C SER A 25 25.61 20.72 -21.84
N ALA A 26 24.70 20.05 -21.09
CA ALA A 26 24.90 18.69 -20.68
C ALA A 26 24.24 17.78 -21.71
N SER A 27 25.05 17.02 -22.44
CA SER A 27 24.58 15.90 -23.25
C SER A 27 23.67 15.01 -22.43
N PRO A 28 22.51 14.59 -22.94
CA PRO A 28 21.67 13.61 -22.21
C PRO A 28 22.45 12.30 -22.14
N SER A 29 22.77 11.86 -20.93
CA SER A 29 23.15 10.48 -20.69
C SER A 29 22.06 9.58 -21.27
N PRO A 30 22.41 8.48 -21.97
CA PRO A 30 21.42 7.57 -22.49
C PRO A 30 20.58 7.04 -21.32
N SER A 31 19.30 7.36 -21.34
CA SER A 31 18.32 6.75 -20.46
C SER A 31 18.44 5.23 -20.66
N ALA A 32 18.88 4.51 -19.64
CA ALA A 32 18.94 3.06 -19.70
C ALA A 32 17.51 2.57 -19.98
N SER A 33 17.28 2.12 -21.21
CA SER A 33 16.00 1.53 -21.61
C SER A 33 15.75 0.33 -20.69
N SER A 34 14.60 0.34 -20.01
CA SER A 34 14.17 -0.82 -19.23
C SER A 34 14.24 -2.07 -20.11
N PRO A 35 14.73 -3.21 -19.59
CA PRO A 35 14.77 -4.44 -20.38
C PRO A 35 13.34 -4.80 -20.85
N PRO A 36 13.21 -5.42 -22.03
CA PRO A 36 11.90 -5.86 -22.52
C PRO A 36 11.24 -6.78 -21.49
N PRO A 37 9.88 -6.79 -21.42
CA PRO A 37 9.16 -7.63 -20.46
C PRO A 37 9.53 -9.12 -20.66
N PRO A 38 9.49 -9.94 -19.58
CA PRO A 38 9.81 -11.36 -19.68
C PRO A 38 8.85 -12.09 -20.60
N LYS A 39 9.35 -13.09 -21.32
CA LYS A 39 8.48 -14.10 -21.88
C LYS A 39 7.89 -14.93 -20.75
N ILE A 40 6.58 -15.12 -20.74
CA ILE A 40 5.87 -15.95 -19.77
C ILE A 40 5.64 -17.32 -20.40
N VAL A 41 5.95 -18.38 -19.63
CA VAL A 41 5.78 -19.78 -20.03
C VAL A 41 5.03 -20.55 -18.93
N ASP A 42 4.43 -21.70 -19.27
CA ASP A 42 3.62 -22.48 -18.32
C ASP A 42 4.46 -23.39 -17.38
N GLY A 43 5.76 -23.47 -17.56
CA GLY A 43 6.62 -24.30 -16.73
C GLY A 43 8.01 -24.50 -17.34
N PRO A 44 8.88 -25.32 -16.70
CA PRO A 44 8.57 -26.25 -15.60
C PRO A 44 8.29 -25.54 -14.27
N LEU A 45 7.45 -26.16 -13.44
CA LEU A 45 7.10 -25.73 -12.07
C LEU A 45 7.07 -26.95 -11.15
N PRO A 46 7.59 -26.85 -9.89
CA PRO A 46 7.55 -27.95 -8.93
C PRO A 46 6.12 -28.32 -8.53
N ALA A 47 5.93 -29.53 -8.00
CA ALA A 47 4.61 -29.93 -7.54
C ALA A 47 4.30 -29.39 -6.14
N ILE A 48 3.08 -28.90 -5.95
CA ILE A 48 2.50 -28.59 -4.64
C ILE A 48 1.90 -29.87 -4.09
N THR A 49 2.43 -30.39 -2.98
CA THR A 49 2.07 -31.71 -2.42
C THR A 49 1.14 -31.64 -1.22
N ALA A 50 1.04 -30.48 -0.55
CA ALA A 50 0.11 -30.22 0.53
C ALA A 50 -0.28 -28.73 0.57
N GLY A 51 -1.33 -28.38 1.34
CA GLY A 51 -1.85 -27.03 1.39
C GLY A 51 -2.30 -26.57 0.01
N THR A 52 -3.12 -27.39 -0.68
CA THR A 52 -3.51 -27.17 -2.07
C THR A 52 -4.67 -26.20 -2.23
N LYS A 53 -5.39 -25.88 -1.14
CA LYS A 53 -6.49 -24.94 -1.18
C LYS A 53 -6.00 -23.51 -0.96
N PHE A 54 -6.77 -22.55 -1.45
CA PHE A 54 -6.55 -21.13 -1.19
C PHE A 54 -6.54 -20.82 0.32
N GLY A 55 -5.57 -20.04 0.78
CA GLY A 55 -5.38 -19.69 2.19
C GLY A 55 -4.61 -20.74 3.03
N GLU A 56 -4.41 -21.95 2.50
CA GLU A 56 -3.60 -22.96 3.20
C GLU A 56 -2.10 -22.79 2.84
N LYS A 57 -1.21 -22.90 3.85
CA LYS A 57 0.24 -22.87 3.64
C LYS A 57 0.66 -24.05 2.74
N PRO A 58 1.22 -23.79 1.55
CA PRO A 58 1.60 -24.86 0.63
C PRO A 58 2.89 -25.57 1.06
N THR A 59 2.99 -26.85 0.71
CA THR A 59 4.27 -27.58 0.67
C THR A 59 4.63 -27.82 -0.79
N VAL A 60 5.80 -27.35 -1.19
CA VAL A 60 6.27 -27.42 -2.57
C VAL A 60 7.55 -28.26 -2.60
N VAL A 61 7.62 -29.24 -3.49
CA VAL A 61 8.85 -30.04 -3.65
C VAL A 61 9.95 -29.18 -4.29
N LYS A 62 11.21 -29.61 -4.15
CA LYS A 62 12.30 -28.98 -4.91
C LYS A 62 12.10 -29.17 -6.41
N GLY A 63 12.60 -28.23 -7.21
CA GLY A 63 12.60 -28.36 -8.66
C GLY A 63 13.40 -29.58 -9.15
N THR A 64 12.98 -30.13 -10.26
CA THR A 64 13.67 -31.24 -10.95
C THR A 64 14.20 -30.77 -12.31
N GLY A 65 15.43 -31.12 -12.63
CA GLY A 65 16.10 -30.62 -13.83
C GLY A 65 16.40 -29.12 -13.80
N ASP A 66 16.69 -28.58 -14.96
CA ASP A 66 16.98 -27.15 -15.10
C ASP A 66 15.70 -26.34 -15.11
N PRO A 67 15.65 -25.22 -14.36
CA PRO A 67 14.52 -24.28 -14.41
C PRO A 67 14.48 -23.58 -15.77
N SER A 68 13.31 -23.03 -16.14
CA SER A 68 13.19 -22.17 -17.31
C SER A 68 14.05 -20.91 -17.15
N LYS A 69 14.63 -20.43 -18.26
CA LYS A 69 15.27 -19.12 -18.35
C LYS A 69 14.24 -17.99 -18.49
N ASP A 70 13.01 -18.35 -18.90
CA ASP A 70 11.84 -17.45 -18.97
C ASP A 70 11.06 -17.49 -17.65
N LEU A 71 10.18 -16.52 -17.42
CA LEU A 71 9.32 -16.48 -16.24
C LEU A 71 8.22 -17.55 -16.37
N ALA A 72 8.30 -18.62 -15.57
CA ALA A 72 7.26 -19.63 -15.55
C ALA A 72 6.12 -19.23 -14.61
N VAL A 73 4.87 -19.30 -15.09
CA VAL A 73 3.69 -18.85 -14.34
C VAL A 73 2.53 -19.81 -14.56
N ARG A 74 1.97 -20.33 -13.47
CA ARG A 74 0.77 -21.18 -13.49
C ARG A 74 -0.28 -20.63 -12.52
N THR A 75 -1.51 -20.44 -12.98
CA THR A 75 -2.64 -20.21 -12.10
C THR A 75 -3.14 -21.54 -11.58
N VAL A 76 -2.85 -21.84 -10.31
CA VAL A 76 -3.22 -23.11 -9.64
C VAL A 76 -4.70 -23.11 -9.29
N ILE A 77 -5.17 -21.97 -8.76
CA ILE A 77 -6.59 -21.74 -8.44
C ILE A 77 -6.97 -20.41 -9.10
N ALA A 78 -8.01 -20.42 -9.90
CA ALA A 78 -8.52 -19.19 -10.52
C ALA A 78 -9.43 -18.45 -9.54
N GLY A 79 -9.12 -17.18 -9.28
CA GLY A 79 -9.97 -16.28 -8.52
C GLY A 79 -11.10 -15.70 -9.37
N ASN A 80 -12.09 -15.11 -8.71
CA ASN A 80 -13.23 -14.46 -9.34
C ASN A 80 -13.35 -12.97 -8.98
N GLY A 81 -12.46 -12.46 -8.14
CA GLY A 81 -12.44 -11.07 -7.71
C GLY A 81 -11.92 -10.10 -8.78
N ARG A 82 -11.64 -8.88 -8.36
CA ARG A 82 -11.10 -7.81 -9.22
C ARG A 82 -9.78 -8.24 -9.88
N THR A 83 -9.57 -7.81 -11.11
CA THR A 83 -8.28 -7.98 -11.79
C THR A 83 -7.25 -7.02 -11.23
N VAL A 84 -6.09 -7.53 -10.89
CA VAL A 84 -4.92 -6.76 -10.43
C VAL A 84 -4.32 -6.00 -11.61
N ALA A 85 -4.16 -4.70 -11.45
CA ALA A 85 -3.51 -3.84 -12.44
C ALA A 85 -2.05 -3.55 -12.05
N GLU A 86 -1.27 -3.08 -13.00
CA GLU A 86 0.05 -2.55 -12.73
C GLU A 86 -0.06 -1.35 -11.79
N ASN A 87 0.88 -1.22 -10.85
CA ASN A 87 0.91 -0.22 -9.78
C ASN A 87 -0.19 -0.36 -8.71
N ASP A 88 -1.06 -1.36 -8.78
CA ASP A 88 -1.92 -1.69 -7.64
C ASP A 88 -1.09 -2.10 -6.42
N PHE A 89 -1.57 -1.78 -5.23
CA PHE A 89 -1.14 -2.49 -4.03
C PHE A 89 -1.86 -3.83 -3.98
N ILE A 90 -1.17 -4.89 -3.63
CA ILE A 90 -1.76 -6.21 -3.37
C ILE A 90 -1.58 -6.58 -1.91
N LYS A 91 -2.56 -7.34 -1.38
CA LYS A 91 -2.44 -8.09 -0.13
C LYS A 91 -2.34 -9.56 -0.50
N ALA A 92 -1.28 -10.24 -0.09
CA ALA A 92 -1.02 -11.62 -0.49
C ALA A 92 -0.42 -12.45 0.63
N ASP A 93 -0.80 -13.72 0.67
CA ASP A 93 -0.01 -14.75 1.33
C ASP A 93 0.90 -15.43 0.34
N TYR A 94 2.09 -15.80 0.79
CA TYR A 94 3.07 -16.44 -0.08
C TYR A 94 4.01 -17.36 0.67
N LEU A 95 4.58 -18.31 -0.08
CA LEU A 95 5.75 -19.09 0.28
C LEU A 95 6.77 -18.94 -0.82
N GLY A 96 8.03 -18.63 -0.47
CA GLY A 96 9.18 -18.54 -1.38
C GLY A 96 10.25 -19.55 -1.04
N GLN A 97 10.71 -20.32 -2.05
CA GLN A 97 11.78 -21.31 -1.91
C GLN A 97 12.76 -21.25 -3.07
N ILE A 98 13.97 -21.78 -2.85
CA ILE A 98 15.01 -21.95 -3.88
C ILE A 98 14.71 -23.19 -4.71
N TRP A 99 14.69 -23.09 -6.04
CA TRP A 99 14.43 -24.19 -6.98
C TRP A 99 15.29 -25.43 -6.70
N SER A 100 16.61 -25.26 -6.65
CA SER A 100 17.57 -26.33 -6.62
C SER A 100 17.59 -27.14 -5.32
N SER A 101 17.31 -26.47 -4.19
CA SER A 101 17.38 -27.07 -2.85
C SER A 101 16.01 -27.34 -2.23
N GLY A 102 14.96 -26.66 -2.67
CA GLY A 102 13.66 -26.64 -1.98
C GLY A 102 13.68 -25.89 -0.64
N LYS A 103 14.80 -25.19 -0.31
CA LYS A 103 14.91 -24.43 0.93
C LYS A 103 13.94 -23.24 0.88
N VAL A 104 12.99 -23.22 1.81
CA VAL A 104 12.12 -22.05 2.04
C VAL A 104 12.96 -20.94 2.65
N PHE A 105 12.99 -19.79 2.02
CA PHE A 105 13.72 -18.62 2.50
C PHE A 105 12.79 -17.58 3.12
N ASP A 106 11.50 -17.58 2.74
CA ASP A 106 10.51 -16.67 3.32
C ASP A 106 9.07 -17.18 3.10
N ASN A 107 8.15 -16.82 3.99
CA ASN A 107 6.71 -17.03 3.83
C ASN A 107 5.92 -16.07 4.72
N SER A 108 4.66 -15.80 4.38
CA SER A 108 3.76 -14.97 5.20
C SER A 108 2.75 -15.78 6.00
N TYR A 109 2.50 -17.05 5.65
CA TYR A 109 1.46 -17.88 6.31
C TYR A 109 1.67 -18.05 7.82
N ASP A 110 2.90 -17.92 8.31
CA ASP A 110 3.23 -18.02 9.74
C ASP A 110 3.22 -16.65 10.45
N ARG A 111 2.79 -15.59 9.74
CA ARG A 111 2.73 -14.20 10.23
C ARG A 111 1.57 -13.44 9.56
N SER A 112 1.68 -12.16 9.35
CA SER A 112 0.67 -11.38 8.62
C SER A 112 0.89 -11.43 7.11
N PRO A 113 -0.19 -11.36 6.30
CA PRO A 113 -0.09 -11.21 4.86
C PRO A 113 0.76 -10.00 4.46
N LEU A 114 1.46 -10.13 3.35
CA LEU A 114 2.27 -9.05 2.79
C LEU A 114 1.37 -8.06 2.04
N VAL A 115 1.57 -6.77 2.29
CA VAL A 115 0.96 -5.69 1.48
C VAL A 115 2.10 -4.94 0.79
N LEU A 116 2.06 -4.89 -0.55
CA LEU A 116 3.08 -4.21 -1.34
C LEU A 116 2.51 -3.66 -2.65
N GLN A 117 3.20 -2.69 -3.24
CA GLN A 117 2.84 -2.15 -4.55
C GLN A 117 3.50 -2.93 -5.69
N LEU A 118 2.74 -3.33 -6.70
CA LEU A 118 3.24 -3.96 -7.93
C LEU A 118 3.83 -2.90 -8.87
N ALA A 119 4.80 -2.14 -8.35
CA ALA A 119 5.51 -1.10 -9.10
C ALA A 119 6.96 -1.50 -9.34
N GLN A 120 7.55 -0.97 -10.40
CA GLN A 120 8.98 -1.16 -10.68
C GLN A 120 9.83 -0.68 -9.49
N GLY A 121 10.76 -1.51 -9.04
CA GLY A 121 11.64 -1.21 -7.91
C GLY A 121 11.03 -1.41 -6.53
N SER A 122 9.72 -1.67 -6.40
CA SER A 122 9.07 -1.98 -5.13
C SER A 122 9.10 -3.48 -4.80
N ILE A 123 9.15 -4.33 -5.82
CA ILE A 123 9.19 -5.79 -5.73
C ILE A 123 10.04 -6.33 -6.89
N ILE A 124 10.50 -7.59 -6.79
CA ILE A 124 11.15 -8.25 -7.92
C ILE A 124 10.24 -8.29 -9.13
N ASP A 125 10.79 -8.04 -10.31
CA ASP A 125 10.02 -7.90 -11.55
C ASP A 125 9.22 -9.17 -11.88
N GLY A 126 9.71 -10.35 -11.50
CA GLY A 126 9.00 -11.61 -11.67
C GLY A 126 7.59 -11.59 -11.05
N TRP A 127 7.42 -11.02 -9.86
CA TRP A 127 6.11 -10.86 -9.25
C TRP A 127 5.25 -9.86 -10.01
N ARG A 128 5.82 -8.72 -10.35
CA ARG A 128 5.10 -7.65 -11.07
C ARG A 128 4.49 -8.17 -12.36
N TYR A 129 5.26 -8.88 -13.16
CA TYR A 129 4.79 -9.44 -14.44
C TYR A 129 3.85 -10.63 -14.26
N ALA A 130 4.10 -11.51 -13.29
CA ALA A 130 3.30 -12.72 -13.08
C ALA A 130 1.91 -12.42 -12.49
N LEU A 131 1.78 -11.39 -11.64
CA LEU A 131 0.56 -11.12 -10.90
C LEU A 131 -0.33 -10.06 -11.56
N THR A 132 0.24 -9.17 -12.38
CA THR A 132 -0.57 -8.24 -13.19
C THR A 132 -1.49 -9.03 -14.12
N GLY A 133 -2.77 -8.66 -14.14
CA GLY A 133 -3.81 -9.36 -14.90
C GLY A 133 -4.43 -10.57 -14.20
N LYS A 134 -3.90 -11.02 -13.05
CA LYS A 134 -4.53 -12.06 -12.23
C LYS A 134 -5.70 -11.50 -11.44
N LYS A 135 -6.64 -12.37 -11.07
CA LYS A 135 -7.80 -11.99 -10.26
C LYS A 135 -7.57 -12.24 -8.77
N ILE A 136 -8.12 -11.41 -7.94
CA ILE A 136 -8.17 -11.65 -6.48
C ILE A 136 -8.92 -12.96 -6.21
N GLY A 137 -8.42 -13.73 -5.22
CA GLY A 137 -8.84 -15.10 -4.95
C GLY A 137 -8.06 -16.15 -5.74
N SER A 138 -7.10 -15.73 -6.58
CA SER A 138 -6.22 -16.68 -7.29
C SER A 138 -5.08 -17.15 -6.42
N ARG A 139 -4.73 -18.44 -6.57
CA ARG A 139 -3.42 -18.99 -6.21
C ARG A 139 -2.57 -19.07 -7.47
N VAL A 140 -1.41 -18.43 -7.43
CA VAL A 140 -0.48 -18.38 -8.56
C VAL A 140 0.85 -19.01 -8.13
N GLU A 141 1.37 -19.93 -8.93
CA GLU A 141 2.72 -20.47 -8.76
C GLU A 141 3.63 -19.91 -9.84
N ILE A 142 4.83 -19.49 -9.45
CA ILE A 142 5.81 -18.89 -10.36
C ILE A 142 7.20 -19.44 -10.10
N ALA A 143 7.99 -19.61 -11.17
CA ALA A 143 9.43 -19.79 -11.08
C ALA A 143 10.12 -18.59 -11.72
N VAL A 144 10.88 -17.87 -10.90
CA VAL A 144 11.50 -16.58 -11.24
C VAL A 144 12.99 -16.80 -11.44
N PRO A 145 13.51 -16.75 -12.67
CA PRO A 145 14.96 -16.82 -12.90
C PRO A 145 15.67 -15.58 -12.35
N PRO A 146 16.99 -15.64 -12.10
CA PRO A 146 17.75 -14.54 -11.50
C PRO A 146 17.52 -13.18 -12.14
N THR A 147 17.42 -13.11 -13.45
CA THR A 147 17.21 -11.88 -14.23
C THR A 147 15.96 -11.09 -13.81
N TRP A 148 14.91 -11.80 -13.37
CA TRP A 148 13.63 -11.21 -12.94
C TRP A 148 13.44 -11.29 -11.43
N GLY A 149 14.46 -11.80 -10.72
CA GLY A 149 14.54 -11.89 -9.27
C GLY A 149 15.54 -10.88 -8.69
N TYR A 150 16.54 -11.39 -7.99
CA TYR A 150 17.56 -10.55 -7.34
C TYR A 150 18.82 -10.32 -8.19
N GLY A 151 18.84 -10.76 -9.45
CA GLY A 151 19.96 -10.60 -10.36
C GLY A 151 21.23 -11.29 -9.90
N PRO A 152 22.40 -10.92 -10.47
CA PRO A 152 23.68 -11.56 -10.15
C PRO A 152 24.15 -11.32 -8.70
N SER A 153 23.62 -10.29 -8.02
CA SER A 153 23.96 -10.00 -6.63
C SER A 153 23.29 -10.96 -5.64
N GLY A 154 22.14 -11.54 -6.00
CA GLY A 154 21.35 -12.34 -5.08
C GLY A 154 20.80 -11.52 -3.90
N ASN A 155 20.52 -12.22 -2.78
CA ASN A 155 20.15 -11.62 -1.50
C ASN A 155 20.76 -12.44 -0.36
N GLU A 156 21.90 -12.01 0.15
CA GLU A 156 22.64 -12.74 1.19
C GLU A 156 21.85 -12.90 2.49
N GLN A 157 21.05 -11.90 2.88
CA GLN A 157 20.25 -11.95 4.10
C GLN A 157 19.17 -13.04 4.03
N ALA A 158 18.65 -13.32 2.84
CA ALA A 158 17.70 -14.40 2.60
C ALA A 158 18.40 -15.72 2.21
N GLY A 159 19.71 -15.72 2.08
CA GLY A 159 20.51 -16.87 1.63
C GLY A 159 20.27 -17.22 0.16
N ILE A 160 19.96 -16.24 -0.69
CA ILE A 160 19.70 -16.35 -2.12
C ILE A 160 20.96 -15.97 -2.89
N LYS A 161 21.46 -16.86 -3.73
CA LYS A 161 22.61 -16.61 -4.61
C LYS A 161 22.17 -15.94 -5.90
N GLY A 162 23.07 -15.23 -6.56
CA GLY A 162 22.82 -14.57 -7.85
C GLY A 162 22.51 -15.53 -9.02
N THR A 163 22.63 -16.84 -8.80
CA THR A 163 22.32 -17.88 -9.78
C THR A 163 21.03 -18.64 -9.47
N ASP A 164 20.40 -18.36 -8.32
CA ASP A 164 19.23 -19.10 -7.86
C ASP A 164 17.96 -18.70 -8.59
N THR A 165 17.27 -19.66 -9.16
CA THR A 165 15.87 -19.52 -9.56
C THR A 165 14.99 -19.69 -8.33
N LEU A 166 14.03 -18.79 -8.15
CA LEU A 166 13.13 -18.77 -7.00
C LEU A 166 11.75 -19.31 -7.39
N VAL A 167 11.16 -20.10 -6.52
CA VAL A 167 9.79 -20.58 -6.69
C VAL A 167 8.91 -19.90 -5.65
N PHE A 168 7.77 -19.37 -6.07
CA PHE A 168 6.77 -18.84 -5.17
C PHE A 168 5.40 -19.45 -5.43
N VAL A 169 4.67 -19.68 -4.34
CA VAL A 169 3.22 -19.92 -4.39
C VAL A 169 2.57 -18.75 -3.66
N ILE A 170 1.65 -18.06 -4.34
CA ILE A 170 1.12 -16.77 -3.92
C ILE A 170 -0.41 -16.83 -3.96
N ASP A 171 -1.05 -16.52 -2.83
CA ASP A 171 -2.49 -16.32 -2.73
C ASP A 171 -2.79 -14.82 -2.77
N LEU A 172 -3.51 -14.37 -3.78
CA LEU A 172 -3.93 -12.98 -3.91
C LEU A 172 -5.20 -12.73 -3.09
N LEU A 173 -5.05 -12.10 -1.91
CA LEU A 173 -6.12 -11.89 -0.95
C LEU A 173 -6.96 -10.66 -1.28
N ASP A 174 -6.32 -9.52 -1.60
CA ASP A 174 -6.98 -8.28 -1.98
C ASP A 174 -6.04 -7.41 -2.84
N SER A 175 -6.60 -6.35 -3.43
CA SER A 175 -5.81 -5.33 -4.13
C SER A 175 -6.43 -3.96 -3.99
N TYR A 176 -5.57 -2.93 -3.96
CA TYR A 176 -5.97 -1.54 -3.71
C TYR A 176 -5.37 -0.62 -4.75
N ASN A 177 -6.16 0.35 -5.19
CA ASN A 177 -5.74 1.43 -6.08
C ASN A 177 -6.53 2.72 -5.79
N THR A 178 -6.36 3.72 -6.63
CA THR A 178 -6.99 5.04 -6.45
C THR A 178 -8.51 5.05 -6.53
N LYS A 179 -9.15 3.92 -6.89
CA LYS A 179 -10.61 3.72 -6.84
C LYS A 179 -11.04 2.92 -5.62
N SER A 180 -10.10 2.51 -4.76
CA SER A 180 -10.44 1.82 -3.52
C SER A 180 -10.97 2.82 -2.49
N SER A 181 -11.95 2.40 -1.71
CA SER A 181 -12.52 3.14 -0.58
C SER A 181 -12.83 2.18 0.57
N ALA A 182 -13.26 2.72 1.70
CA ALA A 182 -13.81 1.93 2.79
C ALA A 182 -14.96 1.04 2.30
N LYS A 183 -15.13 -0.11 2.94
CA LYS A 183 -16.16 -1.13 2.60
C LYS A 183 -17.06 -1.47 3.80
N GLY A 184 -16.88 -0.75 4.92
CA GLY A 184 -17.57 -1.04 6.17
C GLY A 184 -19.06 -0.68 6.15
N GLU A 185 -19.76 -1.10 7.22
CA GLU A 185 -21.16 -0.76 7.45
C GLU A 185 -21.31 0.69 7.91
N GLU A 186 -22.43 1.32 7.53
CA GLU A 186 -22.71 2.72 7.86
C GLU A 186 -23.00 2.90 9.36
N VAL A 187 -22.30 3.85 9.99
CA VAL A 187 -22.49 4.21 11.39
C VAL A 187 -23.28 5.53 11.46
N PRO A 188 -24.37 5.59 12.27
CA PRO A 188 -25.18 6.79 12.39
C PRO A 188 -24.38 8.01 12.89
N GLN A 189 -24.40 9.10 12.16
CA GLN A 189 -23.75 10.37 12.48
C GLN A 189 -24.75 11.29 13.21
N THR A 190 -24.96 11.05 14.49
CA THR A 190 -26.03 11.67 15.28
C THR A 190 -25.66 12.99 15.92
N ASP A 191 -24.36 13.29 16.11
CA ASP A 191 -23.89 14.51 16.75
C ASP A 191 -23.94 15.70 15.76
N PRO A 192 -24.84 16.69 15.94
CA PRO A 192 -24.94 17.84 15.05
C PRO A 192 -23.77 18.82 15.19
N ALA A 193 -22.98 18.72 16.26
CA ALA A 193 -21.79 19.55 16.48
C ALA A 193 -20.55 19.03 15.73
N LEU A 194 -20.62 17.85 15.09
CA LEU A 194 -19.52 17.25 14.33
C LEU A 194 -19.76 17.34 12.82
N PRO A 195 -18.69 17.32 12.01
CA PRO A 195 -18.81 17.26 10.56
C PRO A 195 -19.58 16.02 10.10
N LYS A 196 -20.48 16.19 9.14
CA LYS A 196 -21.13 15.08 8.43
C LYS A 196 -20.31 14.67 7.21
N VAL A 197 -20.06 13.39 7.06
CA VAL A 197 -19.27 12.79 6.00
C VAL A 197 -20.15 11.87 5.16
N ALA A 198 -20.07 11.99 3.84
CA ALA A 198 -20.77 11.07 2.92
C ALA A 198 -20.26 9.63 3.04
N THR A 199 -21.17 8.68 2.82
CA THR A 199 -20.93 7.22 2.97
C THR A 199 -20.70 6.50 1.63
N ASN A 200 -20.46 7.26 0.54
CA ASN A 200 -20.15 6.67 -0.77
C ASN A 200 -18.90 5.77 -0.73
N THR A 201 -18.97 4.64 -1.43
CA THR A 201 -17.91 3.62 -1.48
C THR A 201 -17.38 3.38 -2.90
N ASP A 202 -17.56 4.36 -3.78
CA ASP A 202 -17.24 4.31 -5.21
C ASP A 202 -15.82 4.80 -5.56
N GLY A 203 -14.97 5.02 -4.55
CA GLY A 203 -13.62 5.56 -4.70
C GLY A 203 -13.56 7.07 -4.97
N ASN A 204 -14.71 7.76 -5.01
CA ASN A 204 -14.77 9.20 -5.14
C ASN A 204 -14.59 9.89 -3.78
N LEU A 205 -14.14 11.15 -3.84
CA LEU A 205 -13.95 11.99 -2.66
C LEU A 205 -15.26 12.11 -1.86
N PRO A 206 -15.31 11.65 -0.61
CA PRO A 206 -16.48 11.82 0.24
C PRO A 206 -16.71 13.31 0.57
N LYS A 207 -17.94 13.78 0.41
CA LYS A 207 -18.32 15.14 0.80
C LYS A 207 -18.27 15.27 2.33
N VAL A 208 -17.60 16.31 2.82
CA VAL A 208 -17.61 16.71 4.22
C VAL A 208 -18.41 18.00 4.36
N THR A 209 -19.40 18.00 5.26
CA THR A 209 -20.19 19.19 5.59
C THR A 209 -19.86 19.59 7.02
N LEU A 210 -19.22 20.75 7.19
CA LEU A 210 -18.85 21.28 8.49
C LEU A 210 -20.07 21.91 9.18
N PRO A 211 -20.22 21.73 10.50
CA PRO A 211 -21.24 22.44 11.29
C PRO A 211 -20.85 23.92 11.45
N LYS A 212 -21.81 24.71 11.92
CA LYS A 212 -21.57 26.14 12.25
C LYS A 212 -21.04 26.33 13.67
N SER A 213 -21.02 25.28 14.48
CA SER A 213 -20.52 25.29 15.87
C SER A 213 -19.01 25.50 15.92
N ASP A 214 -18.51 25.87 17.09
CA ASP A 214 -17.08 25.85 17.38
C ASP A 214 -16.52 24.43 17.33
N PRO A 215 -15.23 24.26 16.97
CA PRO A 215 -14.60 22.94 16.92
C PRO A 215 -14.46 22.34 18.34
N PRO A 216 -14.50 20.99 18.44
CA PRO A 216 -14.20 20.30 19.68
C PRO A 216 -12.79 20.66 20.19
N LYS A 217 -12.65 20.84 21.52
CA LYS A 217 -11.36 21.07 22.18
C LYS A 217 -10.57 19.80 22.44
N LYS A 218 -11.18 18.63 22.24
CA LYS A 218 -10.56 17.33 22.41
C LYS A 218 -10.56 16.58 21.08
N LEU A 219 -9.64 15.63 20.95
CA LEU A 219 -9.60 14.71 19.82
C LEU A 219 -10.93 13.98 19.69
N VAL A 220 -11.50 13.98 18.49
CA VAL A 220 -12.66 13.15 18.12
C VAL A 220 -12.21 12.14 17.07
N SER A 221 -12.61 10.90 17.22
CA SER A 221 -12.36 9.85 16.25
C SER A 221 -13.55 8.90 16.17
N ASN A 222 -14.40 9.11 15.15
CA ASN A 222 -15.64 8.36 14.98
C ASN A 222 -15.63 7.58 13.67
N TYR A 223 -16.21 6.38 13.70
CA TYR A 223 -16.52 5.65 12.48
C TYR A 223 -17.63 6.38 11.70
N ILE A 224 -17.46 6.45 10.39
CA ILE A 224 -18.49 6.79 9.41
C ILE A 224 -18.97 5.52 8.71
N LEU A 225 -18.00 4.69 8.34
CA LEU A 225 -18.19 3.30 7.92
C LEU A 225 -17.30 2.45 8.82
N GLU A 226 -17.86 1.43 9.46
CA GLU A 226 -17.08 0.50 10.29
C GLU A 226 -16.77 -0.78 9.53
N GLY A 227 -15.49 -1.01 9.23
CA GLY A 227 -15.00 -2.23 8.59
C GLY A 227 -14.95 -3.41 9.55
N ASP A 228 -14.68 -4.58 9.02
CA ASP A 228 -14.60 -5.87 9.73
C ASP A 228 -13.16 -6.40 9.85
N GLY A 229 -12.17 -5.67 9.32
CA GLY A 229 -10.77 -6.08 9.40
C GLY A 229 -10.15 -5.84 10.79
N ASP A 230 -8.88 -6.25 10.93
CA ASP A 230 -8.12 -6.10 12.17
C ASP A 230 -7.96 -4.64 12.57
N GLU A 231 -7.80 -4.40 13.88
CA GLU A 231 -7.53 -3.07 14.41
C GLU A 231 -6.10 -2.61 14.08
N VAL A 232 -5.98 -1.36 13.66
CA VAL A 232 -4.69 -0.71 13.41
C VAL A 232 -3.93 -0.53 14.71
N THR A 233 -2.69 -1.00 14.75
CA THR A 233 -1.77 -0.82 15.88
C THR A 233 -0.76 0.29 15.61
N LYS A 234 -0.13 0.81 16.68
CA LYS A 234 0.90 1.86 16.57
C LYS A 234 2.12 1.46 15.75
N LYS A 235 2.46 0.16 15.72
CA LYS A 235 3.65 -0.35 15.04
C LYS A 235 3.45 -0.58 13.54
N GLN A 236 2.23 -0.44 13.06
CA GLN A 236 1.89 -0.70 11.67
C GLN A 236 2.01 0.55 10.79
N ALA A 237 2.19 0.31 9.50
CA ALA A 237 1.92 1.29 8.47
C ALA A 237 0.48 1.11 7.95
N VAL A 238 -0.15 2.22 7.58
CA VAL A 238 -1.51 2.25 7.04
C VAL A 238 -1.46 2.66 5.59
N LEU A 239 -2.10 1.87 4.73
CA LEU A 239 -2.45 2.24 3.36
C LEU A 239 -3.85 2.84 3.36
N CYS A 240 -4.01 4.06 2.84
CA CYS A 240 -5.29 4.76 2.92
C CYS A 240 -5.55 5.70 1.75
N GLN A 241 -6.83 6.08 1.61
CA GLN A 241 -7.23 7.33 0.99
C GLN A 241 -7.68 8.31 2.08
N PHE A 242 -7.36 9.59 1.92
CA PHE A 242 -7.78 10.59 2.89
C PHE A 242 -7.99 11.97 2.28
N GLN A 243 -8.70 12.82 3.01
CA GLN A 243 -8.67 14.26 2.84
C GLN A 243 -8.49 14.94 4.19
N GLY A 244 -7.79 16.08 4.19
CA GLY A 244 -7.58 16.95 5.32
C GLY A 244 -8.11 18.36 5.03
N LEU A 245 -8.94 18.89 5.93
CA LEU A 245 -9.54 20.20 5.85
C LEU A 245 -9.26 21.01 7.13
N GLU A 246 -9.26 22.33 7.02
CA GLU A 246 -9.37 23.20 8.19
C GLU A 246 -10.84 23.30 8.61
N TRP A 247 -11.11 23.23 9.92
CA TRP A 247 -12.46 23.45 10.44
C TRP A 247 -12.97 24.85 10.10
N GLN A 248 -12.12 25.85 10.32
CA GLN A 248 -12.45 27.24 9.99
C GLN A 248 -12.36 27.45 8.47
N GLY A 249 -13.52 27.59 7.82
CA GLY A 249 -13.63 27.88 6.39
C GLY A 249 -13.65 26.66 5.47
N GLY A 250 -13.43 25.45 5.98
CA GLY A 250 -13.59 24.21 5.20
C GLY A 250 -12.57 24.03 4.07
N ARG A 251 -11.44 24.74 4.09
CA ARG A 251 -10.44 24.66 3.05
C ARG A 251 -9.71 23.30 3.11
N THR A 252 -9.76 22.55 2.03
CA THR A 252 -8.96 21.32 1.87
C THR A 252 -7.51 21.71 1.66
N PHE A 253 -6.61 21.24 2.53
CA PHE A 253 -5.17 21.45 2.40
C PHE A 253 -4.45 20.24 1.81
N GLN A 254 -5.01 19.04 1.94
CA GLN A 254 -4.44 17.80 1.37
C GLN A 254 -5.52 16.78 1.07
N LYS A 255 -5.33 15.98 0.00
CA LYS A 255 -6.17 14.84 -0.33
C LYS A 255 -5.43 13.87 -1.24
N THR A 256 -5.77 12.58 -1.15
CA THR A 256 -5.30 11.54 -2.08
C THR A 256 -6.31 11.28 -3.20
N TYR A 257 -7.58 11.49 -2.94
CA TYR A 257 -8.63 11.33 -3.95
C TYR A 257 -8.36 12.20 -5.19
N GLY A 258 -8.30 11.56 -6.36
CA GLY A 258 -8.01 12.22 -7.62
C GLY A 258 -6.53 12.58 -7.84
N SER A 259 -5.61 12.22 -6.92
CA SER A 259 -4.17 12.49 -7.06
C SER A 259 -3.42 11.44 -7.88
N GLY A 260 -4.08 10.35 -8.25
CA GLY A 260 -3.46 9.23 -8.97
C GLY A 260 -2.68 8.24 -8.08
N ARG A 261 -2.70 8.41 -6.75
CA ARG A 261 -1.99 7.51 -5.82
C ARG A 261 -2.68 7.41 -4.46
N LEU A 262 -2.44 6.28 -3.78
CA LEU A 262 -2.79 6.08 -2.38
C LEU A 262 -1.72 6.69 -1.46
N SER A 263 -2.06 6.92 -0.20
CA SER A 263 -1.09 7.29 0.84
C SER A 263 -0.74 6.07 1.68
N GLN A 264 0.53 5.98 2.02
CA GLN A 264 1.05 5.02 3.00
C GLN A 264 1.86 5.78 4.03
N PHE A 265 1.61 5.55 5.32
CA PHE A 265 2.38 6.14 6.40
C PHE A 265 2.48 5.22 7.60
N SER A 266 3.61 5.25 8.31
CA SER A 266 3.77 4.61 9.61
C SER A 266 2.97 5.39 10.66
N VAL A 267 2.17 4.69 11.47
CA VAL A 267 1.40 5.31 12.56
C VAL A 267 2.33 5.95 13.58
N GLU A 268 3.45 5.29 13.91
CA GLU A 268 4.46 5.79 14.84
C GLU A 268 5.13 7.08 14.32
N GLN A 269 5.50 7.12 13.04
CA GLN A 269 6.07 8.33 12.43
C GLN A 269 5.04 9.47 12.33
N MET A 270 3.78 9.14 12.04
CA MET A 270 2.70 10.13 11.98
C MET A 270 2.45 10.78 13.35
N GLU A 271 2.70 10.08 14.46
CA GLU A 271 2.60 10.66 15.81
C GLU A 271 3.55 11.86 16.03
N GLN A 272 4.67 11.92 15.29
CA GLN A 272 5.60 13.04 15.31
C GLN A 272 5.18 14.20 14.39
N VAL A 273 4.28 13.97 13.44
CA VAL A 273 3.85 14.95 12.43
C VAL A 273 2.49 15.54 12.78
N VAL A 274 1.49 14.68 12.96
CA VAL A 274 0.13 15.04 13.39
C VAL A 274 -0.33 14.01 14.42
N LYS A 275 0.00 14.26 15.67
CA LYS A 275 -0.25 13.35 16.79
C LYS A 275 -1.71 12.88 16.86
N GLY A 276 -2.66 13.81 16.67
CA GLY A 276 -4.09 13.50 16.70
C GLY A 276 -4.53 12.57 15.57
N LEU A 277 -3.91 12.64 14.40
CA LEU A 277 -4.21 11.72 13.30
C LEU A 277 -3.76 10.28 13.64
N ALA A 278 -2.55 10.13 14.16
CA ALA A 278 -2.03 8.83 14.60
C ALA A 278 -2.89 8.22 15.71
N GLN A 279 -3.23 9.01 16.73
CA GLN A 279 -4.10 8.58 17.82
C GLN A 279 -5.53 8.23 17.34
N GLY A 280 -6.06 9.02 16.40
CA GLY A 280 -7.40 8.82 15.86
C GLY A 280 -7.55 7.57 14.99
N ILE A 281 -6.45 7.10 14.37
CA ILE A 281 -6.44 5.87 13.55
C ILE A 281 -6.16 4.62 14.40
N THR A 282 -5.35 4.75 15.45
CA THR A 282 -5.01 3.61 16.32
C THR A 282 -6.27 2.99 16.93
N GLY A 283 -6.40 1.66 16.85
CA GLY A 283 -7.57 0.90 17.32
C GLY A 283 -8.77 0.96 16.36
N LYS A 284 -8.64 1.61 15.19
CA LYS A 284 -9.68 1.57 14.14
C LYS A 284 -9.48 0.35 13.24
N LYS A 285 -10.59 -0.24 12.81
CA LYS A 285 -10.58 -1.44 11.96
C LYS A 285 -10.22 -1.12 10.52
N VAL A 286 -9.46 -1.99 9.88
CA VAL A 286 -9.24 -1.95 8.42
C VAL A 286 -10.58 -2.12 7.69
N GLY A 287 -10.74 -1.44 6.56
CA GLY A 287 -11.99 -1.35 5.81
C GLY A 287 -12.89 -0.19 6.24
N SER A 288 -12.52 0.55 7.29
CA SER A 288 -13.32 1.66 7.82
C SER A 288 -13.07 2.99 7.13
N ARG A 289 -14.10 3.87 7.15
CA ARG A 289 -13.97 5.32 7.01
C ARG A 289 -14.08 5.95 8.38
N VAL A 290 -13.09 6.76 8.74
CA VAL A 290 -13.02 7.43 10.05
C VAL A 290 -13.03 8.94 9.87
N LEU A 291 -13.88 9.64 10.63
CA LEU A 291 -13.80 11.07 10.85
C LEU A 291 -12.89 11.34 12.05
N ILE A 292 -11.86 12.15 11.87
CA ILE A 292 -10.94 12.55 12.94
C ILE A 292 -10.90 14.08 13.00
N VAL A 293 -11.28 14.63 14.14
CA VAL A 293 -11.17 16.08 14.41
C VAL A 293 -10.02 16.30 15.38
N VAL A 294 -8.99 16.98 14.90
CA VAL A 294 -7.71 17.16 15.62
C VAL A 294 -7.62 18.60 16.12
N PRO A 295 -7.66 18.84 17.43
CA PRO A 295 -7.46 20.17 17.99
C PRO A 295 -6.00 20.63 17.78
N PRO A 296 -5.72 21.95 17.85
CA PRO A 296 -4.42 22.52 17.51
C PRO A 296 -3.23 21.90 18.26
N ASP A 297 -3.37 21.56 19.53
CA ASP A 297 -2.35 20.98 20.41
C ASP A 297 -1.95 19.54 20.01
N LEU A 298 -2.81 18.84 19.28
CA LEU A 298 -2.55 17.51 18.69
C LEU A 298 -2.32 17.56 17.17
N GLY A 299 -2.39 18.75 16.58
CA GLY A 299 -2.14 19.05 15.18
C GLY A 299 -0.81 19.77 14.97
N TYR A 300 -0.83 20.83 14.18
CA TYR A 300 0.35 21.66 13.91
C TYR A 300 0.54 22.82 14.87
N GLY A 301 -0.45 23.13 15.72
CA GLY A 301 -0.40 24.25 16.66
C GLY A 301 -0.07 25.59 15.97
N ASP A 302 0.95 26.28 16.50
CA ASP A 302 1.42 27.54 15.92
C ASP A 302 2.48 27.37 14.81
N ASN A 303 2.86 26.13 14.49
CA ASN A 303 3.92 25.80 13.55
C ASN A 303 3.45 24.93 12.36
N PRO A 304 2.47 25.36 11.56
CA PRO A 304 2.06 24.59 10.38
C PRO A 304 3.21 24.56 9.35
N PRO A 305 3.29 23.49 8.53
CA PRO A 305 4.32 23.38 7.49
C PRO A 305 4.29 24.57 6.55
N SER A 306 5.48 25.08 6.20
CA SER A 306 5.63 26.18 5.24
C SER A 306 4.99 25.82 3.91
N GLY A 307 4.23 26.71 3.30
CA GLY A 307 3.55 26.48 2.02
C GLY A 307 2.28 25.61 2.09
N SER A 308 1.94 25.02 3.25
CA SER A 308 0.70 24.23 3.41
C SER A 308 -0.57 25.09 3.34
N GLY A 309 -0.44 26.40 3.60
CA GLY A 309 -1.53 27.34 3.76
C GLY A 309 -2.40 27.07 4.99
N ILE A 310 -2.04 26.12 5.86
CA ILE A 310 -2.74 25.87 7.14
C ILE A 310 -2.48 27.06 8.08
N LYS A 311 -3.56 27.54 8.72
CA LYS A 311 -3.46 28.65 9.66
C LYS A 311 -2.87 28.18 11.00
N LYS A 312 -2.18 29.09 11.69
CA LYS A 312 -1.77 28.87 13.08
C LYS A 312 -2.99 28.62 13.95
N GLY A 313 -2.90 27.67 14.86
CA GLY A 313 -4.01 27.32 15.74
C GLY A 313 -5.22 26.69 15.04
N ALA A 314 -5.09 26.21 13.79
CA ALA A 314 -6.19 25.57 13.09
C ALA A 314 -6.56 24.22 13.70
N THR A 315 -7.85 23.98 13.89
CA THR A 315 -8.40 22.63 14.10
C THR A 315 -8.49 21.93 12.75
N LEU A 316 -7.96 20.71 12.67
CA LEU A 316 -7.93 19.94 11.44
C LEU A 316 -9.03 18.87 11.44
N VAL A 317 -9.62 18.64 10.28
CA VAL A 317 -10.62 17.60 10.05
C VAL A 317 -10.08 16.64 9.02
N PHE A 318 -9.96 15.38 9.37
CA PHE A 318 -9.58 14.33 8.45
C PHE A 318 -10.71 13.35 8.22
N THR A 319 -10.88 12.90 6.99
CA THR A 319 -11.60 11.68 6.68
C THR A 319 -10.62 10.70 6.08
N VAL A 320 -10.54 9.51 6.66
CA VAL A 320 -9.55 8.48 6.29
C VAL A 320 -10.27 7.19 5.98
N ASP A 321 -10.09 6.68 4.77
CA ASP A 321 -10.46 5.32 4.38
C ASP A 321 -9.24 4.41 4.63
N ILE A 322 -9.31 3.57 5.65
CA ILE A 322 -8.26 2.63 6.03
C ILE A 322 -8.38 1.40 5.14
N LEU A 323 -7.52 1.28 4.13
CA LEU A 323 -7.59 0.21 3.13
C LEU A 323 -6.85 -1.05 3.57
N ALA A 324 -5.68 -0.90 4.18
CA ALA A 324 -4.88 -1.98 4.74
C ALA A 324 -4.00 -1.48 5.89
N ALA A 325 -3.60 -2.40 6.78
CA ALA A 325 -2.56 -2.21 7.79
C ALA A 325 -1.48 -3.30 7.61
N MET A 326 -0.19 -2.93 7.80
CA MET A 326 0.96 -3.79 7.52
C MET A 326 2.09 -3.57 8.53
#